data_3c4b5d3329d179fc7e7ba1ca737455b9
#
_entry.id   3c4b5d3329d179fc7e7ba1ca737455b9
#
_cell.length_a   1.000
_cell.length_b   1.000
_cell.length_c   1.000
_cell.angle_alpha   90.00
_cell.angle_beta   90.00
_cell.angle_gamma   90.00
#
_symmetry.space_group_name_H-M   'P 1'
#
loop_
_entity.id
_entity.type
_entity.pdbx_description
1 polymer ?
#
loop_
_entity_poly.entity_id
_entity_poly.type
_entity_poly.pdbx_seq_one_letter_code
_entity_poly.pdbx_strand_id
1 'polypeptide(L)'
;MGLVDRGWALPERNKTLPMYLKEQGYTTHLIGFQHEAINAYTLGYDTISKRRAEPLHNCHKLNRSYQKFFEIHQNDEKPFYLCMGVSQVHRPFGIWGDPVDPKIVLIPPYLPDNKIVREDLSQFYGAIQGVDTCIGKIIKQLEDFSLRENTLFIYTTDHGEAYPRAKCTLYDPGLKTLLLMSWPGSDILQQNKKFNQMISNIDLLPTLLDLIGAKIPKNVEGKSFLTLLKGESDTFRKEIYSEKSFHEYYDPLRCIRTDEFKFIINFEKSENLYQIGMDIQQDALGKFMLDYIKKTRPNEELYDLDNDPNEKDNLIDDPNYKEIGKELKDKLYKWMKLTADPILKGKIKDLRQESPIRF
;
A
#
# COMPACT_ATOMS: atom_id res chain seq x y z
N MET A 1 -2.75 -13.40 8.42
CA MET A 1 -3.97 -13.66 7.62
C MET A 1 -3.84 -14.91 6.75
N GLY A 2 -2.66 -15.31 6.37
CA GLY A 2 -2.40 -16.50 5.54
C GLY A 2 -2.65 -16.29 4.04
N LEU A 3 -2.84 -15.06 3.60
CA LEU A 3 -2.84 -14.71 2.18
C LEU A 3 -1.41 -14.56 1.72
N VAL A 4 -0.93 -15.47 0.88
CA VAL A 4 0.45 -15.45 0.39
C VAL A 4 0.57 -14.89 -1.02
N ASP A 5 -0.53 -14.68 -1.70
CA ASP A 5 -0.60 -14.04 -3.01
C ASP A 5 -1.97 -13.37 -3.20
N ARG A 6 -2.06 -12.45 -4.16
CA ARG A 6 -3.30 -11.75 -4.56
C ARG A 6 -4.31 -12.72 -5.16
N GLY A 7 -5.58 -12.42 -4.97
CA GLY A 7 -6.67 -13.21 -5.53
C GLY A 7 -6.95 -14.53 -4.82
N TRP A 8 -6.43 -14.74 -3.64
CA TRP A 8 -6.77 -15.89 -2.81
C TRP A 8 -8.04 -15.63 -2.00
N ALA A 9 -8.72 -16.70 -1.62
CA ALA A 9 -9.86 -16.59 -0.74
C ALA A 9 -9.43 -16.12 0.64
N LEU A 10 -10.07 -15.06 1.14
CA LEU A 10 -9.87 -14.62 2.52
C LEU A 10 -10.44 -15.68 3.46
N PRO A 11 -9.67 -16.20 4.43
CA PRO A 11 -10.23 -17.14 5.42
C PRO A 11 -11.40 -16.53 6.19
N GLU A 12 -12.50 -17.27 6.37
CA GLU A 12 -13.74 -16.81 7.03
C GLU A 12 -13.51 -16.20 8.42
N ARG A 13 -12.46 -16.66 9.14
CA ARG A 13 -12.09 -16.12 10.45
C ARG A 13 -11.60 -14.69 10.43
N ASN A 14 -11.23 -14.15 9.26
CA ASN A 14 -10.66 -12.82 9.10
C ASN A 14 -11.76 -11.85 8.68
N LYS A 15 -12.18 -11.00 9.59
CA LYS A 15 -13.12 -9.91 9.28
C LYS A 15 -12.37 -8.75 8.62
N THR A 16 -13.05 -8.15 7.66
CA THR A 16 -12.59 -6.96 6.92
C THR A 16 -13.14 -5.68 7.54
N LEU A 17 -12.61 -4.53 7.16
CA LEU A 17 -13.13 -3.23 7.58
C LEU A 17 -14.63 -3.06 7.27
N PRO A 18 -15.15 -3.37 6.05
CA PRO A 18 -16.60 -3.34 5.79
C PRO A 18 -17.42 -4.16 6.77
N MET A 19 -16.97 -5.37 7.14
CA MET A 19 -17.68 -6.22 8.09
C MET A 19 -17.78 -5.58 9.47
N TYR A 20 -16.70 -5.00 9.97
CA TYR A 20 -16.70 -4.30 11.27
C TYR A 20 -17.60 -3.06 11.25
N LEU A 21 -17.53 -2.25 10.19
CA LEU A 21 -18.35 -1.06 10.06
C LEU A 21 -19.85 -1.40 9.95
N LYS A 22 -20.20 -2.49 9.26
CA LYS A 22 -21.57 -2.99 9.20
C LYS A 22 -22.11 -3.35 10.59
N GLU A 23 -21.31 -3.96 11.45
CA GLU A 23 -21.66 -4.24 12.85
C GLU A 23 -21.92 -2.94 13.67
N GLN A 24 -21.39 -1.80 13.19
CA GLN A 24 -21.62 -0.47 13.77
C GLN A 24 -22.74 0.31 13.07
N GLY A 25 -23.54 -0.35 12.23
CA GLY A 25 -24.72 0.22 11.59
C GLY A 25 -24.44 0.95 10.26
N TYR A 26 -23.23 0.91 9.74
CA TYR A 26 -22.90 1.48 8.42
C TYR A 26 -23.47 0.62 7.29
N THR A 27 -23.89 1.26 6.22
CA THR A 27 -24.02 0.60 4.91
C THR A 27 -22.65 0.58 4.22
N THR A 28 -22.34 -0.50 3.49
CA THR A 28 -20.98 -0.72 2.97
C THR A 28 -20.98 -0.97 1.47
N HIS A 29 -20.20 -0.19 0.75
CA HIS A 29 -20.25 -0.12 -0.72
C HIS A 29 -18.87 -0.18 -1.34
N LEU A 30 -18.74 -0.89 -2.47
CA LEU A 30 -17.56 -0.92 -3.32
C LEU A 30 -17.90 -0.45 -4.71
N ILE A 31 -17.21 0.58 -5.19
CA ILE A 31 -17.27 1.03 -6.58
C ILE A 31 -15.88 0.92 -7.20
N GLY A 32 -15.76 0.10 -8.24
CA GLY A 32 -14.53 -0.07 -9.00
C GLY A 32 -13.75 -1.34 -8.65
N PHE A 33 -12.45 -1.21 -8.52
CA PHE A 33 -11.48 -2.30 -8.44
C PHE A 33 -11.22 -2.77 -7.01
N GLN A 34 -10.90 -4.05 -6.85
CA GLN A 34 -10.32 -4.61 -5.64
C GLN A 34 -9.45 -5.83 -5.97
N HIS A 35 -8.38 -6.05 -5.22
CA HIS A 35 -7.52 -7.24 -5.28
C HIS A 35 -7.41 -7.93 -3.90
N GLU A 36 -8.35 -7.68 -2.99
CA GLU A 36 -8.32 -8.23 -1.63
C GLU A 36 -8.75 -9.70 -1.59
N ALA A 37 -9.68 -10.10 -2.45
CA ALA A 37 -10.14 -11.48 -2.55
C ALA A 37 -10.66 -11.81 -3.95
N ILE A 38 -10.63 -13.10 -4.33
CA ILE A 38 -11.23 -13.61 -5.58
C ILE A 38 -12.68 -13.18 -5.70
N ASN A 39 -13.45 -13.33 -4.63
CA ASN A 39 -14.85 -12.96 -4.57
C ASN A 39 -15.06 -11.75 -3.66
N ALA A 40 -15.30 -10.60 -4.25
CA ALA A 40 -15.52 -9.36 -3.51
C ALA A 40 -16.74 -9.42 -2.55
N TYR A 41 -17.71 -10.28 -2.79
CA TYR A 41 -18.86 -10.46 -1.89
C TYR A 41 -18.47 -11.05 -0.53
N THR A 42 -17.35 -11.77 -0.46
CA THR A 42 -16.82 -12.29 0.82
C THR A 42 -16.16 -11.22 1.68
N LEU A 43 -15.97 -10.02 1.14
CA LEU A 43 -15.37 -8.88 1.86
C LEU A 43 -16.38 -8.10 2.74
N GLY A 44 -17.66 -8.44 2.67
CA GLY A 44 -18.69 -7.86 3.55
C GLY A 44 -19.36 -6.61 3.01
N TYR A 45 -19.15 -6.22 1.76
CA TYR A 45 -19.87 -5.11 1.12
C TYR A 45 -21.35 -5.46 0.90
N ASP A 46 -22.26 -4.52 1.18
CA ASP A 46 -23.70 -4.63 0.86
C ASP A 46 -23.93 -4.50 -0.63
N THR A 47 -23.22 -3.58 -1.28
CA THR A 47 -23.28 -3.41 -2.74
C THR A 47 -21.91 -3.35 -3.37
N ILE A 48 -21.80 -3.94 -4.55
CA ILE A 48 -20.60 -3.95 -5.36
C ILE A 48 -20.96 -3.48 -6.77
N SER A 49 -20.50 -2.31 -7.14
CA SER A 49 -20.69 -1.78 -8.50
C SER A 49 -19.44 -2.04 -9.33
N LYS A 50 -19.49 -3.06 -10.18
CA LYS A 50 -18.46 -3.36 -11.19
C LYS A 50 -18.99 -2.97 -12.55
N ARG A 51 -18.25 -2.17 -13.31
CA ARG A 51 -18.45 -2.12 -14.76
C ARG A 51 -17.81 -3.36 -15.38
N ARG A 52 -18.63 -4.30 -15.81
CA ARG A 52 -18.23 -5.64 -16.30
C ARG A 52 -17.30 -5.64 -17.52
N ALA A 53 -17.10 -4.53 -18.22
CA ALA A 53 -16.51 -4.52 -19.57
C ALA A 53 -15.15 -3.80 -19.68
N GLU A 54 -14.56 -3.31 -18.59
CA GLU A 54 -13.31 -2.58 -18.68
C GLU A 54 -12.20 -3.28 -17.89
N PRO A 55 -11.07 -3.64 -18.53
CA PRO A 55 -9.97 -4.32 -17.87
C PRO A 55 -9.27 -3.42 -16.82
N LEU A 56 -9.50 -2.09 -16.89
CA LEU A 56 -8.88 -1.12 -16.00
C LEU A 56 -9.94 -0.14 -15.49
N HIS A 57 -10.06 -0.03 -14.16
CA HIS A 57 -11.00 0.88 -13.50
C HIS A 57 -10.42 2.29 -13.43
N ASN A 58 -10.69 3.07 -14.47
CA ASN A 58 -10.28 4.46 -14.56
C ASN A 58 -11.19 5.35 -13.70
N CYS A 59 -10.61 6.17 -12.83
CA CYS A 59 -11.33 7.07 -11.94
C CYS A 59 -12.29 7.99 -12.68
N HIS A 60 -11.89 8.57 -13.82
CA HIS A 60 -12.75 9.45 -14.61
C HIS A 60 -13.99 8.72 -15.17
N LYS A 61 -13.84 7.45 -15.56
CA LYS A 61 -14.97 6.64 -16.06
C LYS A 61 -15.91 6.23 -14.92
N LEU A 62 -15.41 6.07 -13.71
CA LEU A 62 -16.19 5.75 -12.51
C LEU A 62 -16.87 6.99 -11.90
N ASN A 63 -16.47 8.20 -12.30
CA ASN A 63 -16.96 9.46 -11.72
C ASN A 63 -18.49 9.57 -11.71
N ARG A 64 -19.17 9.13 -12.78
CA ARG A 64 -20.64 9.09 -12.84
C ARG A 64 -21.26 8.11 -11.84
N SER A 65 -20.56 7.01 -11.54
CA SER A 65 -21.02 6.03 -10.54
C SER A 65 -20.90 6.60 -9.13
N TYR A 66 -19.83 7.36 -8.85
CA TYR A 66 -19.66 8.09 -7.59
C TYR A 66 -20.75 9.14 -7.42
N GLN A 67 -20.99 9.98 -8.44
CA GLN A 67 -22.04 10.98 -8.43
C GLN A 67 -23.41 10.36 -8.12
N LYS A 68 -23.77 9.29 -8.83
CA LYS A 68 -25.03 8.59 -8.61
C LYS A 68 -25.14 8.01 -7.19
N PHE A 69 -24.02 7.51 -6.63
CA PHE A 69 -23.97 7.04 -5.26
C PHE A 69 -24.30 8.16 -4.28
N PHE A 70 -23.64 9.32 -4.40
CA PHE A 70 -23.87 10.46 -3.51
C PHE A 70 -25.30 11.03 -3.65
N GLU A 71 -25.82 11.10 -4.87
CA GLU A 71 -27.22 11.50 -5.13
C GLU A 71 -28.21 10.62 -4.38
N ILE A 72 -28.01 9.30 -4.36
CA ILE A 72 -28.88 8.35 -3.69
C ILE A 72 -28.76 8.46 -2.17
N HIS A 73 -27.53 8.60 -1.66
CA HIS A 73 -27.23 8.46 -0.23
C HIS A 73 -27.15 9.79 0.53
N GLN A 74 -27.37 10.96 -0.12
CA GLN A 74 -27.26 12.29 0.51
C GLN A 74 -28.24 12.51 1.69
N ASN A 75 -29.36 11.79 1.70
CA ASN A 75 -30.40 11.93 2.73
C ASN A 75 -30.57 10.68 3.58
N ASP A 76 -29.65 9.70 3.49
CA ASP A 76 -29.75 8.48 4.28
C ASP A 76 -29.53 8.78 5.78
N GLU A 77 -30.34 8.19 6.63
CA GLU A 77 -30.17 8.28 8.10
C GLU A 77 -28.98 7.44 8.58
N LYS A 78 -28.65 6.35 7.84
CA LYS A 78 -27.52 5.48 8.17
C LYS A 78 -26.23 6.00 7.57
N PRO A 79 -25.13 5.98 8.33
CA PRO A 79 -23.83 6.32 7.77
C PRO A 79 -23.40 5.29 6.72
N PHE A 80 -22.63 5.71 5.74
CA PHE A 80 -22.08 4.83 4.72
C PHE A 80 -20.55 4.70 4.80
N TYR A 81 -20.05 3.56 4.37
CA TYR A 81 -18.66 3.33 4.00
C TYR A 81 -18.59 3.06 2.50
N LEU A 82 -17.88 3.90 1.77
CA LEU A 82 -17.65 3.74 0.34
C LEU A 82 -16.16 3.50 0.07
N CYS A 83 -15.83 2.31 -0.44
CA CYS A 83 -14.51 2.04 -1.02
C CYS A 83 -14.54 2.35 -2.52
N MET A 84 -13.64 3.25 -2.95
CA MET A 84 -13.49 3.67 -4.34
C MET A 84 -12.17 3.09 -4.88
N GLY A 85 -12.21 1.89 -5.45
CA GLY A 85 -11.02 1.24 -6.00
C GLY A 85 -10.74 1.69 -7.44
N VAL A 86 -9.56 2.25 -7.69
CA VAL A 86 -9.11 2.67 -9.03
C VAL A 86 -7.80 2.00 -9.40
N SER A 87 -7.60 1.73 -10.70
CA SER A 87 -6.36 1.13 -11.20
C SER A 87 -5.25 2.15 -11.46
N GLN A 88 -5.56 3.45 -11.38
CA GLN A 88 -4.56 4.51 -11.49
C GLN A 88 -3.77 4.58 -10.17
N VAL A 89 -2.47 4.59 -10.20
CA VAL A 89 -1.57 4.79 -11.35
C VAL A 89 -0.81 3.48 -11.69
N HIS A 90 -1.50 2.39 -11.99
CA HIS A 90 -0.84 1.14 -12.41
C HIS A 90 -0.30 1.26 -13.84
N ARG A 91 0.78 0.54 -14.16
CA ARG A 91 1.29 0.45 -15.54
C ARG A 91 0.25 -0.19 -16.49
N PRO A 92 0.24 0.22 -17.78
CA PRO A 92 1.04 1.26 -18.43
C PRO A 92 0.54 2.67 -18.07
N PHE A 93 1.48 3.60 -17.76
CA PHE A 93 1.12 4.91 -17.25
C PHE A 93 0.42 5.82 -18.26
N GLY A 94 0.84 5.76 -19.54
CA GLY A 94 0.36 6.67 -20.58
C GLY A 94 -1.14 6.58 -20.93
N ILE A 95 -1.86 5.63 -20.33
CA ILE A 95 -3.33 5.52 -20.52
C ILE A 95 -4.13 6.35 -19.51
N TRP A 96 -3.47 6.94 -18.50
CA TRP A 96 -4.13 7.58 -17.37
C TRP A 96 -4.14 9.10 -17.42
N GLY A 97 -3.25 9.70 -18.21
CA GLY A 97 -3.12 11.15 -18.37
C GLY A 97 -2.05 11.49 -19.40
N ASP A 98 -1.99 12.75 -19.79
CA ASP A 98 -0.97 13.23 -20.73
C ASP A 98 0.38 13.32 -20.03
N PRO A 99 1.48 12.88 -20.68
CA PRO A 99 2.82 12.95 -20.09
C PRO A 99 3.24 14.42 -19.86
N VAL A 100 3.96 14.67 -18.78
CA VAL A 100 4.58 15.99 -18.53
C VAL A 100 5.90 16.13 -19.30
N ASP A 101 6.49 17.33 -19.34
CA ASP A 101 7.82 17.51 -19.95
C ASP A 101 8.86 16.64 -19.20
N PRO A 102 9.57 15.72 -19.87
CA PRO A 102 10.59 14.88 -19.25
C PRO A 102 11.74 15.66 -18.57
N LYS A 103 11.91 16.95 -18.90
CA LYS A 103 12.94 17.80 -18.29
C LYS A 103 12.64 18.23 -16.87
N ILE A 104 11.35 18.26 -16.49
CA ILE A 104 10.93 18.74 -15.17
C ILE A 104 10.75 17.62 -14.15
N VAL A 105 10.82 16.34 -14.58
CA VAL A 105 10.63 15.22 -13.66
C VAL A 105 11.80 15.10 -12.68
N LEU A 106 11.50 14.83 -11.42
CA LEU A 106 12.49 14.52 -10.41
C LEU A 106 12.83 13.02 -10.49
N ILE A 107 14.11 12.74 -10.70
CA ILE A 107 14.58 11.35 -10.76
C ILE A 107 14.76 10.82 -9.34
N PRO A 108 14.08 9.73 -8.96
CA PRO A 108 14.36 9.06 -7.70
C PRO A 108 15.83 8.66 -7.60
N PRO A 109 16.52 8.88 -6.46
CA PRO A 109 17.96 8.66 -6.33
C PRO A 109 18.44 7.23 -6.59
N TYR A 110 17.51 6.24 -6.57
CA TYR A 110 17.79 4.85 -6.87
C TYR A 110 17.62 4.49 -8.36
N LEU A 111 17.21 5.45 -9.21
CA LEU A 111 17.13 5.28 -10.66
C LEU A 111 18.23 6.09 -11.36
N PRO A 112 18.80 5.60 -12.48
CA PRO A 112 19.77 6.36 -13.27
C PRO A 112 19.07 7.49 -14.05
N ASP A 113 19.73 8.65 -14.10
CA ASP A 113 19.24 9.78 -14.91
C ASP A 113 19.61 9.58 -16.39
N ASN A 114 18.63 9.20 -17.18
CA ASN A 114 18.75 9.06 -18.64
C ASN A 114 17.39 9.25 -19.33
N LYS A 115 17.41 9.25 -20.65
CA LYS A 115 16.23 9.50 -21.47
C LYS A 115 15.08 8.49 -21.18
N ILE A 116 15.38 7.20 -21.04
CA ILE A 116 14.36 6.15 -20.81
C ILE A 116 13.64 6.38 -19.48
N VAL A 117 14.39 6.64 -18.41
CA VAL A 117 13.86 6.91 -17.08
C VAL A 117 13.02 8.19 -17.07
N ARG A 118 13.51 9.25 -17.72
CA ARG A 118 12.80 10.53 -17.79
C ARG A 118 11.48 10.44 -18.56
N GLU A 119 11.46 9.72 -19.68
CA GLU A 119 10.25 9.50 -20.48
C GLU A 119 9.22 8.65 -19.72
N ASP A 120 9.66 7.64 -18.99
CA ASP A 120 8.79 6.79 -18.17
C ASP A 120 8.20 7.58 -16.99
N LEU A 121 9.04 8.35 -16.26
CA LEU A 121 8.59 9.25 -15.19
C LEU A 121 7.64 10.34 -15.68
N SER A 122 7.84 10.85 -16.88
CA SER A 122 6.96 11.83 -17.52
C SER A 122 5.53 11.28 -17.65
N GLN A 123 5.38 10.03 -18.07
CA GLN A 123 4.08 9.35 -18.15
C GLN A 123 3.49 9.09 -16.75
N PHE A 124 4.32 8.69 -15.80
CA PHE A 124 3.90 8.48 -14.41
C PHE A 124 3.35 9.76 -13.77
N TYR A 125 4.03 10.89 -13.96
CA TYR A 125 3.57 12.19 -13.48
C TYR A 125 2.24 12.61 -14.14
N GLY A 126 2.08 12.35 -15.44
CA GLY A 126 0.80 12.54 -16.13
C GLY A 126 -0.32 11.67 -15.54
N ALA A 127 -0.02 10.44 -15.20
CA ALA A 127 -0.98 9.54 -14.54
C ALA A 127 -1.39 10.05 -13.13
N ILE A 128 -0.44 10.62 -12.36
CA ILE A 128 -0.72 11.25 -11.06
C ILE A 128 -1.62 12.46 -11.23
N GLN A 129 -1.34 13.33 -12.20
CA GLN A 129 -2.22 14.49 -12.51
C GLN A 129 -3.63 14.06 -12.90
N GLY A 130 -3.75 12.94 -13.63
CA GLY A 130 -5.03 12.36 -13.99
C GLY A 130 -5.85 11.93 -12.77
N VAL A 131 -5.24 11.22 -11.81
CA VAL A 131 -5.95 10.81 -10.60
C VAL A 131 -6.26 11.99 -9.67
N ASP A 132 -5.34 12.95 -9.54
CA ASP A 132 -5.55 14.17 -8.76
C ASP A 132 -6.77 14.97 -9.25
N THR A 133 -6.84 15.18 -10.57
CA THR A 133 -8.00 15.81 -11.20
C THR A 133 -9.31 15.07 -10.90
N CYS A 134 -9.27 13.74 -10.87
CA CYS A 134 -10.45 12.95 -10.55
C CYS A 134 -10.85 13.06 -9.08
N ILE A 135 -9.89 13.05 -8.16
CA ILE A 135 -10.13 13.25 -6.73
C ILE A 135 -10.77 14.62 -6.49
N GLY A 136 -10.26 15.66 -7.14
CA GLY A 136 -10.87 16.99 -7.08
C GLY A 136 -12.35 16.99 -7.48
N LYS A 137 -12.72 16.23 -8.53
CA LYS A 137 -14.13 16.07 -8.93
C LYS A 137 -14.96 15.33 -7.88
N ILE A 138 -14.40 14.31 -7.24
CA ILE A 138 -15.09 13.56 -6.17
C ILE A 138 -15.35 14.46 -4.97
N ILE A 139 -14.35 15.23 -4.55
CA ILE A 139 -14.49 16.19 -3.44
C ILE A 139 -15.58 17.22 -3.79
N LYS A 140 -15.58 17.77 -5.01
CA LYS A 140 -16.61 18.69 -5.47
C LYS A 140 -18.01 18.06 -5.44
N GLN A 141 -18.16 16.80 -5.81
CA GLN A 141 -19.45 16.10 -5.70
C GLN A 141 -19.89 15.93 -4.23
N LEU A 142 -18.99 15.63 -3.30
CA LEU A 142 -19.34 15.60 -1.87
C LEU A 142 -19.84 16.96 -1.37
N GLU A 143 -19.28 18.07 -1.87
CA GLU A 143 -19.75 19.42 -1.58
C GLU A 143 -21.13 19.67 -2.20
N ASP A 144 -21.33 19.34 -3.48
CA ASP A 144 -22.57 19.56 -4.22
C ASP A 144 -23.77 18.82 -3.61
N PHE A 145 -23.52 17.65 -2.99
CA PHE A 145 -24.53 16.86 -2.27
C PHE A 145 -24.56 17.14 -0.75
N SER A 146 -23.85 18.17 -0.26
CA SER A 146 -23.79 18.53 1.17
C SER A 146 -23.29 17.42 2.10
N LEU A 147 -22.48 16.52 1.59
CA LEU A 147 -21.89 15.40 2.33
C LEU A 147 -20.49 15.70 2.89
N ARG A 148 -19.81 16.74 2.38
CA ARG A 148 -18.38 16.97 2.61
C ARG A 148 -18.03 17.19 4.08
N GLU A 149 -18.84 17.96 4.80
CA GLU A 149 -18.59 18.28 6.22
C GLU A 149 -18.71 17.05 7.14
N ASN A 150 -19.57 16.10 6.78
CA ASN A 150 -19.80 14.88 7.57
C ASN A 150 -19.14 13.63 6.95
N THR A 151 -18.13 13.81 6.10
CA THR A 151 -17.43 12.71 5.45
C THR A 151 -15.93 12.77 5.72
N LEU A 152 -15.40 11.72 6.36
CA LEU A 152 -13.98 11.45 6.40
C LEU A 152 -13.55 10.90 5.03
N PHE A 153 -12.85 11.71 4.25
CA PHE A 153 -12.24 11.31 2.99
C PHE A 153 -10.82 10.81 3.22
N ILE A 154 -10.53 9.59 2.78
CA ILE A 154 -9.20 8.97 2.89
C ILE A 154 -8.72 8.62 1.49
N TYR A 155 -7.51 9.05 1.13
CA TYR A 155 -6.80 8.61 -0.06
C TYR A 155 -5.53 7.87 0.35
N THR A 156 -5.37 6.64 -0.11
CA THR A 156 -4.21 5.80 0.19
C THR A 156 -3.81 4.95 -1.01
N THR A 157 -2.61 4.38 -0.96
CA THR A 157 -2.11 3.40 -1.93
C THR A 157 -1.79 2.08 -1.23
N ASP A 158 -1.78 0.98 -1.98
CA ASP A 158 -1.50 -0.36 -1.48
C ASP A 158 0.01 -0.63 -1.29
N HIS A 159 0.85 -0.04 -2.14
CA HIS A 159 2.31 -0.10 -2.08
C HIS A 159 2.93 1.16 -2.67
N GLY A 160 4.25 1.26 -2.66
CA GLY A 160 4.99 2.33 -3.29
C GLY A 160 4.95 2.28 -4.82
N GLU A 161 5.71 3.12 -5.46
CA GLU A 161 5.68 3.33 -6.90
C GLU A 161 6.11 2.10 -7.72
N ALA A 162 5.54 1.93 -8.91
CA ALA A 162 5.82 0.79 -9.79
C ALA A 162 7.12 0.99 -10.59
N TYR A 163 8.25 1.05 -9.85
CA TYR A 163 9.61 1.18 -10.39
C TYR A 163 10.51 0.04 -9.91
N PRO A 164 11.61 -0.26 -10.65
CA PRO A 164 12.68 -1.10 -10.16
C PRO A 164 13.21 -0.57 -8.82
N ARG A 165 13.53 -1.43 -7.87
CA ARG A 165 13.92 -1.11 -6.48
C ARG A 165 12.79 -0.54 -5.60
N ALA A 166 11.59 -0.39 -6.11
CA ALA A 166 10.40 0.04 -5.37
C ALA A 166 9.39 -1.11 -5.27
N LYS A 167 8.40 -1.18 -6.15
CA LYS A 167 7.40 -2.27 -6.16
C LYS A 167 8.08 -3.66 -6.11
N CYS A 168 7.51 -4.58 -5.35
CA CYS A 168 8.00 -5.94 -5.09
C CYS A 168 9.26 -6.05 -4.21
N THR A 169 9.71 -4.97 -3.57
CA THR A 169 10.84 -4.97 -2.64
C THR A 169 10.42 -4.53 -1.23
N LEU A 170 11.31 -4.70 -0.25
CA LEU A 170 11.11 -4.17 1.11
C LEU A 170 11.95 -2.90 1.39
N TYR A 171 12.49 -2.27 0.34
CA TYR A 171 13.07 -0.94 0.46
C TYR A 171 11.98 0.12 0.68
N ASP A 172 12.35 1.26 1.28
CA ASP A 172 11.39 2.35 1.56
C ASP A 172 10.58 2.77 0.33
N PRO A 173 11.13 2.90 -0.90
CA PRO A 173 10.35 3.23 -2.08
C PRO A 173 9.24 2.20 -2.42
N GLY A 174 9.41 0.94 -2.01
CA GLY A 174 8.39 -0.11 -2.18
C GLY A 174 7.37 -0.16 -1.05
N LEU A 175 7.80 0.18 0.18
CA LEU A 175 6.97 0.10 1.39
C LEU A 175 6.19 1.38 1.69
N LYS A 176 6.71 2.55 1.33
CA LYS A 176 6.05 3.83 1.58
C LYS A 176 4.76 3.94 0.80
N THR A 177 3.65 4.02 1.51
CA THR A 177 2.32 4.29 0.97
C THR A 177 1.91 5.73 1.28
N LEU A 178 1.10 6.30 0.40
CA LEU A 178 0.48 7.58 0.64
C LEU A 178 -0.70 7.40 1.61
N LEU A 179 -0.85 8.30 2.58
CA LEU A 179 -2.06 8.41 3.39
C LEU A 179 -2.42 9.88 3.56
N LEU A 180 -3.51 10.28 2.94
CA LEU A 180 -4.10 11.60 3.09
C LEU A 180 -5.49 11.45 3.70
N MET A 181 -5.79 12.24 4.72
CA MET A 181 -7.07 12.24 5.42
C MET A 181 -7.62 13.66 5.48
N SER A 182 -8.90 13.82 5.22
CA SER A 182 -9.56 15.12 5.26
C SER A 182 -11.01 15.00 5.75
N TRP A 183 -11.35 15.74 6.80
CA TRP A 183 -12.69 15.79 7.37
C TRP A 183 -12.97 17.21 7.86
N PRO A 184 -13.49 18.13 7.03
CA PRO A 184 -13.65 19.54 7.38
C PRO A 184 -14.54 19.80 8.60
N GLY A 185 -15.62 19.05 8.75
CA GLY A 185 -16.53 19.19 9.89
C GLY A 185 -16.04 18.59 11.21
N SER A 186 -14.76 18.15 11.28
CA SER A 186 -14.18 17.53 12.47
C SER A 186 -13.05 18.37 13.06
N ASP A 187 -13.06 18.56 14.39
CA ASP A 187 -11.97 19.19 15.13
C ASP A 187 -10.71 18.28 15.22
N ILE A 188 -10.85 17.00 14.89
CA ILE A 188 -9.75 16.01 14.99
C ILE A 188 -8.74 16.18 13.86
N LEU A 189 -9.22 16.43 12.62
CA LEU A 189 -8.38 16.59 11.44
C LEU A 189 -8.26 18.06 11.06
N GLN A 190 -7.41 18.78 11.75
CA GLN A 190 -7.09 20.16 11.40
C GLN A 190 -6.34 20.25 10.08
N GLN A 191 -6.65 21.29 9.30
CA GLN A 191 -6.09 21.49 7.96
C GLN A 191 -4.55 21.59 7.99
N ASN A 192 -3.91 21.04 6.98
CA ASN A 192 -2.46 21.16 6.71
C ASN A 192 -1.53 20.57 7.76
N LYS A 193 -1.98 19.64 8.59
CA LYS A 193 -1.12 18.95 9.55
C LYS A 193 -0.38 17.80 8.88
N LYS A 194 0.94 17.78 8.99
CA LYS A 194 1.80 16.68 8.55
C LYS A 194 2.28 15.90 9.78
N PHE A 195 2.14 14.59 9.72
CA PHE A 195 2.64 13.67 10.73
C PHE A 195 3.88 12.95 10.21
N ASN A 196 4.94 12.92 11.01
CA ASN A 196 6.20 12.25 10.66
C ASN A 196 6.35 10.90 11.38
N GLN A 197 5.43 10.58 12.30
CA GLN A 197 5.44 9.33 13.04
C GLN A 197 5.23 8.14 12.10
N MET A 198 5.95 7.07 12.36
CA MET A 198 5.87 5.84 11.60
C MET A 198 4.54 5.12 11.88
N ILE A 199 3.73 4.92 10.85
CA ILE A 199 2.48 4.14 10.88
C ILE A 199 2.53 3.02 9.85
N SER A 200 1.69 2.01 10.03
CA SER A 200 1.54 0.90 9.09
C SER A 200 0.11 0.82 8.57
N ASN A 201 -0.11 0.30 7.37
CA ASN A 201 -1.46 0.13 6.81
C ASN A 201 -2.39 -0.69 7.71
N ILE A 202 -1.86 -1.60 8.53
CA ILE A 202 -2.65 -2.36 9.50
C ILE A 202 -3.24 -1.47 10.62
N ASP A 203 -2.73 -0.25 10.80
CA ASP A 203 -3.17 0.68 11.83
C ASP A 203 -4.43 1.45 11.43
N LEU A 204 -4.79 1.44 10.14
CA LEU A 204 -5.95 2.17 9.64
C LEU A 204 -7.26 1.59 10.20
N LEU A 205 -7.43 0.26 10.16
CA LEU A 205 -8.62 -0.40 10.68
C LEU A 205 -8.89 -0.08 12.16
N PRO A 206 -7.95 -0.30 13.11
CA PRO A 206 -8.20 0.05 14.51
C PRO A 206 -8.39 1.55 14.72
N THR A 207 -7.75 2.41 13.93
CA THR A 207 -7.95 3.87 14.02
C THR A 207 -9.37 4.27 13.62
N LEU A 208 -9.92 3.70 12.56
CA LEU A 208 -11.28 3.98 12.12
C LEU A 208 -12.32 3.46 13.12
N LEU A 209 -12.10 2.28 13.70
CA LEU A 209 -12.97 1.75 14.75
C LEU A 209 -12.94 2.65 16.00
N ASP A 210 -11.76 3.07 16.43
CA ASP A 210 -11.57 3.96 17.57
C ASP A 210 -12.22 5.34 17.35
N LEU A 211 -12.08 5.87 16.11
CA LEU A 211 -12.66 7.14 15.71
C LEU A 211 -14.21 7.17 15.84
N ILE A 212 -14.87 6.06 15.55
CA ILE A 212 -16.33 5.93 15.69
C ILE A 212 -16.76 5.39 17.06
N GLY A 213 -15.84 5.25 18.02
CA GLY A 213 -16.11 4.75 19.37
C GLY A 213 -16.39 3.25 19.44
N ALA A 214 -16.05 2.49 18.41
CA ALA A 214 -16.22 1.05 18.39
C ALA A 214 -15.04 0.33 19.09
N LYS A 215 -15.36 -0.82 19.69
CA LYS A 215 -14.34 -1.64 20.35
C LYS A 215 -13.39 -2.25 19.34
N ILE A 216 -12.08 -2.05 19.51
CA ILE A 216 -11.05 -2.70 18.72
C ILE A 216 -10.95 -4.18 19.14
N PRO A 217 -11.13 -5.14 18.21
CA PRO A 217 -11.03 -6.55 18.53
C PRO A 217 -9.59 -6.97 18.92
N LYS A 218 -9.48 -7.92 19.83
CA LYS A 218 -8.16 -8.39 20.35
C LYS A 218 -7.26 -9.05 19.30
N ASN A 219 -7.83 -9.55 18.22
CA ASN A 219 -7.11 -10.19 17.11
C ASN A 219 -6.65 -9.19 16.03
N VAL A 220 -6.89 -7.90 16.21
CA VAL A 220 -6.37 -6.84 15.34
C VAL A 220 -4.94 -6.52 15.79
N GLU A 221 -3.97 -6.72 14.90
CA GLU A 221 -2.53 -6.49 15.19
C GLU A 221 -2.12 -5.01 15.06
N GLY A 222 -2.89 -4.23 14.30
CA GLY A 222 -2.70 -2.79 14.16
C GLY A 222 -3.00 -2.06 15.48
N LYS A 223 -2.49 -0.82 15.58
CA LYS A 223 -2.73 0.10 16.71
C LYS A 223 -3.44 1.34 16.20
N SER A 224 -4.39 1.87 16.98
CA SER A 224 -5.01 3.16 16.67
C SER A 224 -4.00 4.30 16.80
N PHE A 225 -3.91 5.14 15.77
CA PHE A 225 -3.16 6.41 15.82
C PHE A 225 -4.08 7.62 16.06
N LEU A 226 -5.28 7.40 16.60
CA LEU A 226 -6.24 8.48 16.88
C LEU A 226 -5.66 9.54 17.82
N THR A 227 -4.84 9.15 18.80
CA THR A 227 -4.18 10.09 19.71
C THR A 227 -3.20 11.03 18.98
N LEU A 228 -2.54 10.57 17.90
CA LEU A 228 -1.75 11.46 17.05
C LEU A 228 -2.63 12.46 16.31
N LEU A 229 -3.76 11.98 15.74
CA LEU A 229 -4.69 12.85 15.00
C LEU A 229 -5.25 13.95 15.91
N LYS A 230 -5.58 13.61 17.14
CA LYS A 230 -6.06 14.57 18.17
C LYS A 230 -4.98 15.48 18.74
N GLY A 231 -3.69 15.20 18.48
CA GLY A 231 -2.58 15.95 19.09
C GLY A 231 -2.35 15.63 20.57
N GLU A 232 -2.86 14.50 21.05
CA GLU A 232 -2.70 14.02 22.41
C GLU A 232 -1.37 13.27 22.62
N SER A 233 -0.68 12.92 21.54
CA SER A 233 0.63 12.24 21.54
C SER A 233 1.48 12.70 20.38
N ASP A 234 2.80 12.80 20.60
CA ASP A 234 3.81 13.05 19.57
C ASP A 234 4.59 11.79 19.19
N THR A 235 4.28 10.65 19.80
CA THR A 235 4.96 9.37 19.56
C THR A 235 3.96 8.28 19.24
N PHE A 236 4.38 7.30 18.42
CA PHE A 236 3.54 6.16 18.07
C PHE A 236 4.30 4.85 18.03
N ARG A 237 4.85 4.49 16.88
CA ARG A 237 5.63 3.26 16.72
C ARG A 237 7.12 3.56 16.70
N LYS A 238 7.92 2.69 17.32
CA LYS A 238 9.39 2.74 17.22
C LYS A 238 9.91 1.82 16.10
N GLU A 239 9.07 0.88 15.66
CA GLU A 239 9.43 -0.10 14.63
C GLU A 239 8.19 -0.61 13.91
N ILE A 240 8.37 -0.94 12.64
CA ILE A 240 7.41 -1.67 11.81
C ILE A 240 8.06 -2.89 11.21
N TYR A 241 7.23 -3.88 10.89
CA TYR A 241 7.63 -5.11 10.23
C TYR A 241 6.92 -5.22 8.89
N SER A 242 7.61 -5.75 7.90
CA SER A 242 7.04 -5.98 6.57
C SER A 242 7.50 -7.31 6.01
N GLU A 243 6.64 -7.93 5.21
CA GLU A 243 6.90 -9.24 4.64
C GLU A 243 6.45 -9.30 3.17
N LYS A 244 7.14 -10.12 2.41
CA LYS A 244 6.71 -10.60 1.10
C LYS A 244 7.07 -12.07 1.00
N SER A 245 6.17 -12.90 0.44
CA SER A 245 6.47 -14.31 0.12
C SER A 245 6.30 -14.58 -1.35
N PHE A 246 5.23 -14.03 -1.94
CA PHE A 246 4.94 -14.13 -3.37
C PHE A 246 4.50 -12.76 -3.91
N HIS A 247 4.74 -12.55 -5.19
CA HIS A 247 4.04 -11.64 -6.07
C HIS A 247 3.82 -12.37 -7.40
N GLU A 248 4.60 -12.15 -8.45
CA GLU A 248 4.63 -13.07 -9.60
C GLU A 248 5.53 -14.29 -9.35
N TYR A 249 6.51 -14.13 -8.46
CA TYR A 249 7.51 -15.14 -8.14
C TYR A 249 7.54 -15.42 -6.64
N TYR A 250 8.00 -16.63 -6.29
CA TYR A 250 8.37 -16.93 -4.92
C TYR A 250 9.64 -16.17 -4.56
N ASP A 251 9.55 -15.25 -3.63
CA ASP A 251 10.63 -14.36 -3.25
C ASP A 251 10.42 -13.90 -1.80
N PRO A 252 10.65 -14.81 -0.81
CA PRO A 252 10.36 -14.53 0.58
C PRO A 252 11.38 -13.60 1.20
N LEU A 253 10.90 -12.46 1.65
CA LEU A 253 11.64 -11.39 2.30
C LEU A 253 10.95 -11.04 3.61
N ARG A 254 11.73 -10.65 4.62
CA ARG A 254 11.21 -10.08 5.89
C ARG A 254 12.07 -8.89 6.28
N CYS A 255 11.45 -7.86 6.81
CA CYS A 255 12.22 -6.73 7.34
C CYS A 255 11.65 -6.18 8.63
N ILE A 256 12.53 -5.54 9.38
CA ILE A 256 12.23 -4.60 10.46
C ILE A 256 12.79 -3.23 10.07
N ARG A 257 11.99 -2.19 10.29
CA ARG A 257 12.39 -0.80 10.09
C ARG A 257 12.13 -0.01 11.37
N THR A 258 13.15 0.66 11.87
CA THR A 258 13.07 1.68 12.92
C THR A 258 13.16 3.07 12.30
N ASP A 259 13.16 4.14 13.09
CA ASP A 259 13.38 5.49 12.55
C ASP A 259 14.76 5.60 11.90
N GLU A 260 15.80 5.00 12.51
CA GLU A 260 17.21 5.15 12.14
C GLU A 260 17.72 4.01 11.23
N PHE A 261 17.21 2.79 11.38
CA PHE A 261 17.78 1.60 10.72
C PHE A 261 16.72 0.73 10.06
N LYS A 262 17.16 0.02 9.02
CA LYS A 262 16.39 -1.07 8.40
C LYS A 262 17.25 -2.32 8.28
N PHE A 263 16.67 -3.48 8.64
CA PHE A 263 17.29 -4.78 8.46
C PHE A 263 16.36 -5.67 7.62
N ILE A 264 16.91 -6.31 6.59
CA ILE A 264 16.17 -7.18 5.66
C ILE A 264 16.80 -8.57 5.65
N ILE A 265 15.97 -9.63 5.66
CA ILE A 265 16.40 -11.00 5.38
C ILE A 265 15.82 -11.47 4.06
N ASN A 266 16.70 -11.96 3.19
CA ASN A 266 16.39 -12.60 1.92
C ASN A 266 16.51 -14.12 2.10
N PHE A 267 15.40 -14.86 2.07
CA PHE A 267 15.38 -16.30 2.33
C PHE A 267 15.73 -17.14 1.10
N GLU A 268 15.64 -16.56 -0.10
CA GLU A 268 16.03 -17.23 -1.35
C GLU A 268 17.26 -16.56 -1.97
N LYS A 269 18.19 -17.40 -2.43
CA LYS A 269 19.32 -16.93 -3.23
C LYS A 269 18.84 -16.48 -4.60
N SER A 270 19.39 -15.39 -5.11
CA SER A 270 19.06 -14.86 -6.43
C SER A 270 20.33 -14.29 -7.09
N GLU A 271 20.42 -14.42 -8.41
CA GLU A 271 21.42 -13.73 -9.23
C GLU A 271 21.06 -12.26 -9.47
N ASN A 272 19.84 -11.86 -9.09
CA ASN A 272 19.37 -10.49 -9.13
C ASN A 272 19.21 -9.94 -7.71
N LEU A 273 19.60 -8.69 -7.49
CA LEU A 273 19.47 -8.00 -6.20
C LEU A 273 18.04 -8.00 -5.68
N TYR A 274 17.06 -7.85 -6.59
CA TYR A 274 15.62 -7.87 -6.29
C TYR A 274 14.84 -8.31 -7.52
N GLN A 275 13.62 -8.74 -7.30
CA GLN A 275 12.71 -9.08 -8.38
C GLN A 275 11.99 -7.81 -8.88
N ILE A 276 11.79 -7.72 -10.18
CA ILE A 276 10.97 -6.68 -10.82
C ILE A 276 9.65 -7.31 -11.26
N GLY A 277 8.54 -6.65 -10.98
CA GLY A 277 7.21 -7.06 -11.41
C GLY A 277 7.13 -7.22 -12.94
N MET A 278 6.31 -8.16 -13.43
CA MET A 278 6.16 -8.42 -14.88
C MET A 278 5.66 -7.19 -15.63
N ASP A 279 4.81 -6.39 -15.02
CA ASP A 279 4.31 -5.12 -15.56
C ASP A 279 5.44 -4.11 -15.83
N ILE A 280 6.49 -4.13 -15.02
CA ILE A 280 7.69 -3.30 -15.22
C ILE A 280 8.63 -3.96 -16.25
N GLN A 281 8.83 -5.29 -16.19
CA GLN A 281 9.76 -6.00 -17.09
C GLN A 281 9.41 -5.87 -18.57
N GLN A 282 8.12 -5.74 -18.88
CA GLN A 282 7.63 -5.63 -20.25
C GLN A 282 7.94 -4.27 -20.88
N ASP A 283 8.12 -3.23 -20.07
CA ASP A 283 8.39 -1.87 -20.51
C ASP A 283 9.88 -1.65 -20.87
N ALA A 284 10.16 -0.56 -21.58
CA ALA A 284 11.53 -0.17 -21.96
C ALA A 284 12.43 0.04 -20.72
N LEU A 285 11.87 0.63 -19.67
CA LEU A 285 12.59 0.84 -18.40
C LEU A 285 12.98 -0.49 -17.74
N GLY A 286 12.06 -1.43 -17.63
CA GLY A 286 12.33 -2.74 -17.03
C GLY A 286 13.41 -3.50 -17.78
N LYS A 287 13.33 -3.53 -19.11
CA LYS A 287 14.34 -4.16 -19.96
C LYS A 287 15.71 -3.53 -19.77
N PHE A 288 15.79 -2.21 -19.72
CA PHE A 288 17.01 -1.46 -19.46
C PHE A 288 17.59 -1.78 -18.07
N MET A 289 16.75 -1.88 -17.05
CA MET A 289 17.17 -2.11 -15.67
C MET A 289 17.59 -3.55 -15.37
N LEU A 290 17.24 -4.53 -16.20
CA LEU A 290 17.62 -5.94 -15.98
C LEU A 290 19.15 -6.14 -15.84
N ASP A 291 19.96 -5.38 -16.56
CA ASP A 291 21.41 -5.48 -16.44
C ASP A 291 21.96 -4.82 -15.18
N TYR A 292 21.27 -3.80 -14.65
CA TYR A 292 21.68 -3.09 -13.42
C TYR A 292 21.48 -3.94 -12.16
N ILE A 293 20.49 -4.86 -12.17
CA ILE A 293 20.16 -5.68 -11.00
C ILE A 293 20.89 -7.03 -10.99
N LYS A 294 21.62 -7.38 -12.04
CA LYS A 294 22.42 -8.63 -12.14
C LYS A 294 23.59 -8.62 -11.16
N LYS A 295 23.28 -8.86 -9.88
CA LYS A 295 24.27 -9.02 -8.82
C LYS A 295 23.75 -10.05 -7.83
N THR A 296 24.63 -10.87 -7.27
CA THR A 296 24.26 -11.81 -6.22
C THR A 296 23.59 -11.08 -5.08
N ARG A 297 22.36 -11.50 -4.74
CA ARG A 297 21.61 -10.94 -3.62
C ARG A 297 22.27 -11.34 -2.32
N PRO A 298 22.56 -10.39 -1.39
CA PRO A 298 22.97 -10.74 -0.04
C PRO A 298 21.84 -11.46 0.71
N ASN A 299 22.19 -12.36 1.63
CA ASN A 299 21.18 -13.00 2.48
C ASN A 299 20.58 -12.01 3.49
N GLU A 300 21.37 -11.05 3.93
CA GLU A 300 20.99 -10.05 4.93
C GLU A 300 21.45 -8.68 4.46
N GLU A 301 20.65 -7.68 4.78
CA GLU A 301 20.94 -6.29 4.45
C GLU A 301 20.67 -5.42 5.67
N LEU A 302 21.56 -4.44 5.92
CA LEU A 302 21.43 -3.45 6.98
C LEU A 302 21.69 -2.06 6.42
N TYR A 303 20.80 -1.12 6.69
CA TYR A 303 20.88 0.27 6.22
C TYR A 303 20.73 1.24 7.37
N ASP A 304 21.57 2.28 7.38
CA ASP A 304 21.49 3.46 8.23
C ASP A 304 20.68 4.52 7.49
N LEU A 305 19.42 4.69 7.87
CA LEU A 305 18.48 5.55 7.14
C LEU A 305 18.70 7.04 7.37
N ASP A 306 19.44 7.42 8.41
CA ASP A 306 19.82 8.81 8.66
C ASP A 306 20.94 9.25 7.71
N ASN A 307 21.90 8.37 7.45
CA ASN A 307 23.06 8.65 6.59
C ASN A 307 22.84 8.17 5.14
N ASP A 308 22.05 7.12 4.95
CA ASP A 308 21.69 6.57 3.63
C ASP A 308 20.16 6.35 3.52
N PRO A 309 19.37 7.42 3.42
CA PRO A 309 17.91 7.33 3.30
C PRO A 309 17.44 6.63 2.00
N ASN A 310 18.36 6.34 1.09
CA ASN A 310 18.09 5.66 -0.18
C ASN A 310 18.52 4.19 -0.17
N GLU A 311 19.01 3.67 0.95
CA GLU A 311 19.34 2.27 1.17
C GLU A 311 20.31 1.70 0.11
N LYS A 312 21.38 2.45 -0.23
CA LYS A 312 22.35 2.08 -1.27
C LYS A 312 23.51 1.27 -0.73
N ASP A 313 23.93 1.55 0.50
CA ASP A 313 25.12 1.03 1.12
C ASP A 313 24.77 -0.01 2.18
N ASN A 314 24.89 -1.30 1.83
CA ASN A 314 24.61 -2.39 2.76
C ASN A 314 25.74 -2.50 3.80
N LEU A 315 25.42 -2.23 5.06
CA LEU A 315 26.35 -2.20 6.20
C LEU A 315 26.45 -3.54 6.97
N ILE A 316 25.88 -4.61 6.44
CA ILE A 316 25.80 -5.90 7.16
C ILE A 316 27.15 -6.48 7.54
N ASP A 317 28.17 -6.22 6.71
CA ASP A 317 29.54 -6.70 6.91
C ASP A 317 30.44 -5.66 7.60
N ASP A 318 29.94 -4.46 7.93
CA ASP A 318 30.70 -3.43 8.64
C ASP A 318 30.73 -3.74 10.15
N PRO A 319 31.94 -3.94 10.74
CA PRO A 319 32.10 -4.24 12.17
C PRO A 319 31.46 -3.21 13.11
N ASN A 320 31.38 -1.95 12.70
CA ASN A 320 30.83 -0.87 13.52
C ASN A 320 29.31 -1.02 13.72
N TYR A 321 28.61 -1.69 12.80
CA TYR A 321 27.16 -1.90 12.84
C TYR A 321 26.75 -3.32 13.28
N LYS A 322 27.72 -4.18 13.67
CA LYS A 322 27.47 -5.58 14.00
C LYS A 322 26.45 -5.77 15.13
N GLU A 323 26.53 -4.99 16.20
CA GLU A 323 25.61 -5.10 17.33
C GLU A 323 24.19 -4.65 16.96
N ILE A 324 24.06 -3.58 16.16
CA ILE A 324 22.78 -3.08 15.65
C ILE A 324 22.14 -4.14 14.73
N GLY A 325 22.90 -4.69 13.79
CA GLY A 325 22.42 -5.75 12.90
C GLY A 325 21.92 -6.97 13.69
N LYS A 326 22.66 -7.40 14.74
CA LYS A 326 22.25 -8.48 15.61
C LYS A 326 20.96 -8.17 16.37
N GLU A 327 20.85 -6.99 16.96
CA GLU A 327 19.65 -6.57 17.71
C GLU A 327 18.41 -6.59 16.80
N LEU A 328 18.50 -6.00 15.62
CA LEU A 328 17.39 -5.93 14.67
C LEU A 328 16.99 -7.32 14.15
N LYS A 329 17.97 -8.16 13.88
CA LYS A 329 17.77 -9.56 13.51
C LYS A 329 17.02 -10.34 14.61
N ASP A 330 17.43 -10.20 15.86
CA ASP A 330 16.79 -10.86 16.99
C ASP A 330 15.33 -10.39 17.17
N LYS A 331 15.06 -9.09 17.03
CA LYS A 331 13.72 -8.51 17.04
C LYS A 331 12.86 -9.05 15.90
N LEU A 332 13.41 -9.12 14.69
CA LEU A 332 12.70 -9.63 13.52
C LEU A 332 12.33 -11.11 13.70
N TYR A 333 13.26 -11.95 14.14
CA TYR A 333 12.96 -13.36 14.41
C TYR A 333 11.96 -13.54 15.56
N LYS A 334 11.99 -12.68 16.58
CA LYS A 334 11.00 -12.68 17.65
C LYS A 334 9.60 -12.38 17.11
N TRP A 335 9.46 -11.36 16.23
CA TRP A 335 8.20 -11.04 15.59
C TRP A 335 7.71 -12.19 14.70
N MET A 336 8.58 -12.77 13.88
CA MET A 336 8.24 -13.92 13.04
C MET A 336 7.72 -15.13 13.87
N LYS A 337 8.31 -15.37 15.04
CA LYS A 337 7.82 -16.42 15.97
C LYS A 337 6.46 -16.08 16.56
N LEU A 338 6.24 -14.83 16.97
CA LEU A 338 4.97 -14.35 17.55
C LEU A 338 3.83 -14.42 16.54
N THR A 339 4.11 -14.13 15.27
CA THR A 339 3.12 -14.19 14.18
C THR A 339 2.98 -15.59 13.56
N ALA A 340 3.73 -16.57 14.07
CA ALA A 340 3.79 -17.93 13.52
C ALA A 340 4.11 -17.95 12.01
N ASP A 341 5.10 -17.12 11.60
CA ASP A 341 5.50 -16.97 10.21
C ASP A 341 5.84 -18.33 9.57
N PRO A 342 5.16 -18.72 8.47
CA PRO A 342 5.35 -20.04 7.88
C PRO A 342 6.76 -20.27 7.34
N ILE A 343 7.54 -19.23 7.01
CA ILE A 343 8.91 -19.37 6.49
C ILE A 343 9.84 -20.02 7.53
N LEU A 344 9.54 -19.90 8.82
CA LEU A 344 10.31 -20.54 9.88
C LEU A 344 10.23 -22.08 9.86
N LYS A 345 9.24 -22.63 9.15
CA LYS A 345 9.06 -24.08 8.96
C LYS A 345 9.64 -24.57 7.64
N GLY A 346 10.24 -23.69 6.85
CA GLY A 346 10.81 -23.97 5.53
C GLY A 346 10.06 -23.27 4.39
N LYS A 347 10.31 -23.72 3.16
CA LYS A 347 9.74 -23.12 1.96
C LYS A 347 8.22 -23.08 2.02
N ILE A 348 7.65 -21.88 1.82
CA ILE A 348 6.20 -21.68 1.79
C ILE A 348 5.66 -22.31 0.50
N LYS A 349 4.64 -23.18 0.65
CA LYS A 349 4.02 -23.88 -0.46
C LYS A 349 3.26 -22.89 -1.37
N ASP A 350 3.48 -22.99 -2.67
CA ASP A 350 2.73 -22.24 -3.68
C ASP A 350 1.37 -22.91 -3.92
N LEU A 351 0.33 -22.36 -3.32
CA LEU A 351 -1.05 -22.88 -3.47
C LEU A 351 -1.71 -22.47 -4.79
N ARG A 352 -1.08 -21.64 -5.64
CA ARG A 352 -1.60 -21.31 -6.99
C ARG A 352 -1.73 -22.55 -7.85
N GLN A 353 -0.91 -23.57 -7.61
CA GLN A 353 -1.00 -24.86 -8.29
C GLN A 353 -2.22 -25.69 -7.87
N GLU A 354 -2.82 -25.38 -6.73
CA GLU A 354 -3.99 -26.05 -6.16
C GLU A 354 -5.29 -25.27 -6.44
N SER A 355 -5.21 -24.03 -6.92
CA SER A 355 -6.38 -23.21 -7.28
C SER A 355 -6.76 -23.38 -8.74
N PRO A 356 -8.04 -23.70 -9.06
CA PRO A 356 -8.52 -23.84 -10.43
C PRO A 356 -8.62 -22.51 -11.19
N ILE A 357 -8.33 -21.36 -10.55
CA ILE A 357 -8.49 -20.04 -11.14
C ILE A 357 -7.12 -19.51 -11.56
N ARG A 358 -6.86 -19.55 -12.88
CA ARG A 358 -5.77 -18.82 -13.51
C ARG A 358 -6.29 -17.42 -13.85
N PHE A 359 -5.60 -16.37 -13.36
CA PHE A 359 -5.84 -14.99 -13.76
C PHE A 359 -5.23 -14.69 -15.13
#